data_c616603a45db3f13c3ef7eb6e493706f
#
_entry.id   c616603a45db3f13c3ef7eb6e493706f
#
_cell.length_a   1.000
_cell.length_b   1.000
_cell.length_c   1.000
_cell.angle_alpha   90.00
_cell.angle_beta   90.00
_cell.angle_gamma   90.00
#
_symmetry.space_group_name_H-M   'P 1'
#
loop_
_entity.id
_entity.type
_entity.pdbx_description
1 polymer ?
#
loop_
_entity_poly.entity_id
_entity_poly.type
_entity_poly.pdbx_seq_one_letter_code
_entity_poly.pdbx_strand_id
1 'polypeptide(L)'
;VIGLVHLGVDPSSSPWTSKEVIEHTSGFDAFIDGHSHTKMECEWVKDLSGKAVALTQTGSYFANVGEMTIKADGSIATRLISSYEGSDSAVADIQNAWVASVDDMLGEKIAVADTNFYISDPETGKRRIRMAETNLGDFVADGIYSYFNEVEQLHCDIAIMNGGGIR
;
A
#
# COMPACT_ATOMS: atom_id res chain seq x y z
N VAL A 1 -0.29 10.17 -23.48
CA VAL A 1 -0.98 9.08 -22.75
C VAL A 1 -0.42 9.00 -21.33
N ILE A 2 -1.30 8.93 -20.32
CA ILE A 2 -0.91 8.77 -18.92
C ILE A 2 -1.29 7.37 -18.47
N GLY A 3 -0.33 6.64 -17.91
CA GLY A 3 -0.54 5.37 -17.22
C GLY A 3 -0.94 5.63 -15.77
N LEU A 4 -2.12 5.17 -15.37
CA LEU A 4 -2.50 5.06 -13.96
C LEU A 4 -2.29 3.61 -13.56
N VAL A 5 -1.27 3.34 -12.77
CA VAL A 5 -0.78 1.98 -12.53
C VAL A 5 -0.56 1.70 -11.04
N HIS A 6 -0.35 0.43 -10.71
CA HIS A 6 -0.04 -0.03 -9.34
C HIS A 6 1.04 -1.11 -9.39
N LEU A 7 2.19 -0.77 -9.95
CA LEU A 7 3.29 -1.69 -10.24
C LEU A 7 4.39 -1.62 -9.17
N GLY A 8 4.67 -0.42 -8.71
CA GLY A 8 5.75 -0.15 -7.78
C GLY A 8 7.11 0.00 -8.43
N VAL A 9 8.06 0.41 -7.61
CA VAL A 9 9.48 0.57 -8.01
C VAL A 9 10.41 -0.30 -7.17
N ASP A 10 9.86 -1.10 -6.27
CA ASP A 10 10.62 -2.02 -5.43
C ASP A 10 11.15 -3.19 -6.28
N PRO A 11 12.43 -3.56 -6.17
CA PRO A 11 13.01 -4.68 -6.91
C PRO A 11 12.27 -6.02 -6.72
N SER A 12 11.53 -6.18 -5.62
CA SER A 12 10.71 -7.38 -5.39
C SER A 12 9.55 -7.53 -6.39
N SER A 13 9.19 -6.46 -7.10
CA SER A 13 8.16 -6.45 -8.15
C SER A 13 8.73 -6.73 -9.55
N SER A 14 10.07 -6.89 -9.69
CA SER A 14 10.69 -7.22 -10.98
C SER A 14 10.17 -8.57 -11.52
N PRO A 15 9.95 -8.73 -12.84
CA PRO A 15 10.28 -7.78 -13.92
C PRO A 15 9.14 -6.80 -14.28
N TRP A 16 8.25 -6.50 -13.35
CA TRP A 16 7.03 -5.70 -13.59
C TRP A 16 7.02 -4.37 -12.82
N THR A 17 8.19 -3.86 -12.44
CA THR A 17 8.27 -2.51 -11.86
C THR A 17 7.87 -1.46 -12.88
N SER A 18 7.37 -0.31 -12.42
CA SER A 18 7.00 0.79 -13.32
C SER A 18 8.16 1.22 -14.21
N LYS A 19 9.40 1.18 -13.72
CA LYS A 19 10.59 1.50 -14.50
C LYS A 19 10.78 0.50 -15.64
N GLU A 20 10.75 -0.80 -15.33
CA GLU A 20 10.91 -1.86 -16.34
C GLU A 20 9.79 -1.83 -17.38
N VAL A 21 8.55 -1.57 -16.97
CA VAL A 21 7.44 -1.42 -17.91
C VAL A 21 7.64 -0.22 -18.84
N ILE A 22 8.08 0.93 -18.33
CA ILE A 22 8.40 2.09 -19.14
C ILE A 22 9.53 1.77 -20.13
N GLU A 23 10.62 1.17 -19.67
CA GLU A 23 11.80 0.83 -20.47
C GLU A 23 11.49 -0.14 -21.62
N HIS A 24 10.48 -0.99 -21.47
CA HIS A 24 10.05 -2.00 -22.44
C HIS A 24 8.82 -1.62 -23.27
N THR A 25 8.28 -0.42 -23.08
CA THR A 25 7.12 0.09 -23.83
C THR A 25 7.43 1.42 -24.48
N SER A 26 6.47 1.99 -25.22
CA SER A 26 6.57 3.34 -25.78
C SER A 26 5.18 3.98 -25.89
N GLY A 27 5.17 5.32 -26.03
CA GLY A 27 3.94 6.08 -26.26
C GLY A 27 3.31 6.65 -24.99
N PHE A 28 3.86 6.40 -23.81
CA PHE A 28 3.45 7.07 -22.58
C PHE A 28 4.16 8.43 -22.44
N ASP A 29 3.49 9.36 -21.77
CA ASP A 29 4.01 10.65 -21.36
C ASP A 29 4.34 10.68 -19.87
N ALA A 30 3.53 9.99 -19.06
CA ALA A 30 3.72 9.89 -17.63
C ALA A 30 3.11 8.61 -17.06
N PHE A 31 3.62 8.18 -15.89
CA PHE A 31 3.03 7.18 -15.00
C PHE A 31 2.73 7.81 -13.64
N ILE A 32 1.50 7.61 -13.18
CA ILE A 32 1.07 7.82 -11.80
C ILE A 32 0.96 6.44 -11.19
N ASP A 33 1.88 6.11 -10.28
CA ASP A 33 2.07 4.76 -9.75
C ASP A 33 1.82 4.69 -8.24
N GLY A 34 1.79 3.46 -7.71
CA GLY A 34 1.60 3.13 -6.31
C GLY A 34 2.36 1.86 -5.91
N HIS A 35 1.78 1.02 -5.05
CA HIS A 35 2.26 -0.29 -4.60
C HIS A 35 3.46 -0.27 -3.63
N SER A 36 4.60 0.25 -4.03
CA SER A 36 5.83 0.24 -3.21
C SER A 36 5.85 1.29 -2.10
N HIS A 37 4.79 2.10 -1.96
CA HIS A 37 4.68 3.18 -0.98
C HIS A 37 5.84 4.19 -1.04
N THR A 38 6.43 4.33 -2.21
CA THR A 38 7.58 5.22 -2.40
C THR A 38 7.12 6.68 -2.47
N LYS A 39 7.77 7.57 -1.72
CA LYS A 39 7.59 9.00 -1.88
C LYS A 39 8.51 9.47 -3.01
N MET A 40 7.93 9.76 -4.17
CA MET A 40 8.64 10.12 -5.38
C MET A 40 7.90 11.26 -6.10
N GLU A 41 8.43 12.46 -6.03
CA GLU A 41 7.82 13.61 -6.71
C GLU A 41 7.89 13.45 -8.24
N CYS A 42 9.06 13.11 -8.78
CA CYS A 42 9.25 12.76 -10.17
C CYS A 42 10.58 12.03 -10.39
N GLU A 43 10.53 10.98 -11.18
CA GLU A 43 11.70 10.38 -11.80
C GLU A 43 11.46 10.29 -13.31
N TRP A 44 12.45 10.70 -14.12
CA TRP A 44 12.36 10.61 -15.57
C TRP A 44 13.01 9.32 -16.04
N VAL A 45 12.20 8.41 -16.57
CA VAL A 45 12.63 7.10 -17.08
C VAL A 45 12.53 7.14 -18.61
N LYS A 46 13.56 6.65 -19.30
CA LYS A 46 13.53 6.55 -20.77
C LYS A 46 12.72 5.34 -21.20
N ASP A 47 11.79 5.54 -22.11
CA ASP A 47 11.03 4.47 -22.75
C ASP A 47 11.85 3.76 -23.84
N LEU A 48 11.27 2.70 -24.44
CA LEU A 48 11.90 1.91 -25.50
C LEU A 48 12.34 2.77 -26.71
N SER A 49 11.71 3.91 -26.96
CA SER A 49 12.08 4.85 -28.04
C SER A 49 13.14 5.88 -27.61
N GLY A 50 13.52 5.90 -26.33
CA GLY A 50 14.43 6.89 -25.74
C GLY A 50 13.74 8.16 -25.25
N LYS A 51 12.40 8.25 -25.33
CA LYS A 51 11.61 9.38 -24.82
C LYS A 51 11.57 9.32 -23.28
N ALA A 52 11.74 10.46 -22.64
CA ALA A 52 11.60 10.59 -21.20
C ALA A 52 10.12 10.55 -20.79
N VAL A 53 9.78 9.67 -19.85
CA VAL A 53 8.45 9.47 -19.26
C VAL A 53 8.53 9.85 -17.79
N ALA A 54 7.62 10.70 -17.33
CA ALA A 54 7.56 11.10 -15.92
C ALA A 54 6.95 9.96 -15.08
N LEU A 55 7.62 9.53 -14.01
CA LEU A 55 7.14 8.56 -13.06
C LEU A 55 6.99 9.21 -11.68
N THR A 56 5.83 9.09 -11.04
CA THR A 56 5.51 9.69 -9.74
C THR A 56 4.77 8.71 -8.84
N GLN A 57 5.04 8.79 -7.53
CA GLN A 57 4.30 8.10 -6.46
C GLN A 57 4.14 9.01 -5.25
N THR A 58 3.05 8.88 -4.52
CA THR A 58 2.70 9.75 -3.38
C THR A 58 3.04 9.19 -2.01
N GLY A 59 3.67 8.02 -1.93
CA GLY A 59 3.88 7.30 -0.67
C GLY A 59 2.64 6.52 -0.24
N SER A 60 2.28 6.60 1.04
CA SER A 60 1.15 5.88 1.62
C SER A 60 0.41 6.72 2.66
N TYR A 61 -0.78 6.24 3.06
CA TYR A 61 -1.60 6.81 4.14
C TYR A 61 -1.97 8.29 3.95
N PHE A 62 -2.12 8.76 2.72
CA PHE A 62 -2.39 10.17 2.39
C PHE A 62 -1.35 11.16 2.95
N ALA A 63 -0.12 10.70 3.23
CA ALA A 63 0.95 11.58 3.67
C ALA A 63 1.31 12.66 2.64
N ASN A 64 0.99 12.41 1.36
CA ASN A 64 1.18 13.37 0.28
C ASN A 64 0.02 13.30 -0.71
N VAL A 65 -0.29 14.44 -1.32
CA VAL A 65 -1.11 14.55 -2.53
C VAL A 65 -0.20 14.89 -3.69
N GLY A 66 -0.26 14.09 -4.77
CA GLY A 66 0.48 14.35 -6.00
C GLY A 66 -0.31 15.26 -6.93
N GLU A 67 0.32 16.31 -7.43
CA GLU A 67 -0.23 17.14 -8.50
C GLU A 67 0.64 16.98 -9.75
N MET A 68 0.01 16.69 -10.88
CA MET A 68 0.66 16.65 -12.19
C MET A 68 0.01 17.70 -13.10
N THR A 69 0.81 18.64 -13.59
CA THR A 69 0.37 19.66 -14.53
C THR A 69 0.92 19.37 -15.91
N ILE A 70 0.02 19.24 -16.89
CA ILE A 70 0.39 19.12 -18.31
C ILE A 70 0.12 20.46 -18.98
N LYS A 71 1.16 21.08 -19.49
CA LYS A 71 1.06 22.38 -20.16
C LYS A 71 0.65 22.24 -21.61
N ALA A 72 0.23 23.34 -22.23
CA ALA A 72 -0.18 23.39 -23.63
C ALA A 72 0.95 23.01 -24.62
N ASP A 73 2.20 23.19 -24.23
CA ASP A 73 3.39 22.78 -24.99
C ASP A 73 3.73 21.29 -24.81
N GLY A 74 2.94 20.54 -24.03
CA GLY A 74 3.14 19.14 -23.72
C GLY A 74 4.14 18.87 -22.59
N SER A 75 4.76 19.90 -22.00
CA SER A 75 5.63 19.71 -20.84
C SER A 75 4.86 19.30 -19.59
N ILE A 76 5.48 18.44 -18.78
CA ILE A 76 4.90 17.90 -17.55
C ILE A 76 5.68 18.44 -16.36
N ALA A 77 4.95 18.93 -15.37
CA ALA A 77 5.48 19.30 -14.07
C ALA A 77 4.72 18.52 -12.97
N THR A 78 5.45 18.07 -11.96
CA THR A 78 4.89 17.32 -10.82
C THR A 78 5.29 18.01 -9.53
N ARG A 79 4.47 17.86 -8.51
CA ARG A 79 4.81 18.21 -7.12
C ARG A 79 4.10 17.32 -6.14
N LEU A 80 4.70 17.17 -4.96
CA LEU A 80 4.07 16.53 -3.80
C LEU A 80 3.69 17.59 -2.77
N ILE A 81 2.42 17.61 -2.40
CA ILE A 81 1.88 18.46 -1.34
C ILE A 81 1.84 17.59 -0.08
N SER A 82 2.73 17.85 0.88
CA SER A 82 2.89 17.06 2.10
C SER A 82 2.31 17.71 3.36
N SER A 83 1.91 18.99 3.27
CA SER A 83 1.24 19.69 4.35
C SER A 83 0.14 20.59 3.78
N TYR A 84 -0.99 20.58 4.42
CA TYR A 84 -2.12 21.45 4.11
C TYR A 84 -2.85 21.80 5.40
N GLU A 85 -3.03 23.07 5.68
CA GLU A 85 -3.65 23.55 6.93
C GLU A 85 -5.18 23.72 6.81
N GLY A 86 -5.72 23.58 5.60
CA GLY A 86 -7.17 23.68 5.37
C GLY A 86 -7.89 22.38 5.70
N SER A 87 -9.16 22.52 6.10
CA SER A 87 -10.07 21.41 6.32
C SER A 87 -11.44 21.75 5.76
N ASP A 88 -12.06 20.81 5.06
CA ASP A 88 -13.49 20.89 4.73
C ASP A 88 -14.28 20.33 5.91
N SER A 89 -15.12 21.16 6.54
CA SER A 89 -15.84 20.78 7.76
C SER A 89 -16.81 19.62 7.53
N ALA A 90 -17.48 19.56 6.37
CA ALA A 90 -18.42 18.48 6.09
C ALA A 90 -17.71 17.13 5.95
N VAL A 91 -16.53 17.11 5.32
CA VAL A 91 -15.70 15.91 5.21
C VAL A 91 -15.15 15.52 6.58
N ALA A 92 -14.68 16.50 7.37
CA ALA A 92 -14.16 16.26 8.72
C ALA A 92 -15.24 15.67 9.64
N ASP A 93 -16.48 16.15 9.57
CA ASP A 93 -17.60 15.62 10.36
C ASP A 93 -17.86 14.14 10.03
N ILE A 94 -17.84 13.78 8.74
CA ILE A 94 -18.00 12.38 8.30
C ILE A 94 -16.84 11.53 8.82
N GLN A 95 -15.60 12.01 8.66
CA GLN A 95 -14.41 11.31 9.15
C GLN A 95 -14.48 11.09 10.66
N ASN A 96 -14.80 12.13 11.43
CA ASN A 96 -14.87 12.04 12.88
C ASN A 96 -15.93 11.06 13.36
N ALA A 97 -17.09 11.02 12.70
CA ALA A 97 -18.14 10.05 13.00
C ALA A 97 -17.67 8.60 12.77
N TRP A 98 -16.96 8.35 11.69
CA TRP A 98 -16.38 7.01 11.43
C TRP A 98 -15.27 6.66 12.40
N VAL A 99 -14.35 7.58 12.72
CA VAL A 99 -13.29 7.35 13.72
C VAL A 99 -13.90 7.02 15.08
N ALA A 100 -14.87 7.80 15.54
CA ALA A 100 -15.55 7.52 16.81
C ALA A 100 -16.24 6.14 16.83
N SER A 101 -16.87 5.73 15.73
CA SER A 101 -17.51 4.41 15.61
C SER A 101 -16.47 3.27 15.66
N VAL A 102 -15.30 3.46 15.03
CA VAL A 102 -14.23 2.47 15.06
C VAL A 102 -13.59 2.39 16.44
N ASP A 103 -13.35 3.53 17.09
CA ASP A 103 -12.77 3.61 18.43
C ASP A 103 -13.70 2.95 19.47
N ASP A 104 -15.02 3.15 19.36
CA ASP A 104 -16.02 2.50 20.21
C ASP A 104 -16.01 0.98 20.03
N MET A 105 -15.88 0.50 18.78
CA MET A 105 -15.86 -0.93 18.45
C MET A 105 -14.54 -1.61 18.85
N LEU A 106 -13.39 -0.94 18.64
CA LEU A 106 -12.04 -1.53 18.80
C LEU A 106 -11.34 -1.08 20.08
N GLY A 107 -11.90 -0.14 20.84
CA GLY A 107 -11.30 0.41 22.05
C GLY A 107 -11.36 -0.51 23.25
N GLU A 108 -12.21 -1.54 23.22
CA GLU A 108 -12.32 -2.50 24.33
C GLU A 108 -11.12 -3.46 24.35
N LYS A 109 -10.47 -3.57 25.52
CA LYS A 109 -9.41 -4.53 25.73
C LYS A 109 -9.99 -5.94 25.86
N ILE A 110 -9.88 -6.75 24.82
CA ILE A 110 -10.43 -8.11 24.75
C ILE A 110 -9.48 -9.18 25.31
N ALA A 111 -8.16 -8.96 25.26
CA ALA A 111 -7.15 -9.91 25.72
C ALA A 111 -5.81 -9.25 26.01
N VAL A 112 -4.90 -10.01 26.58
CA VAL A 112 -3.49 -9.66 26.75
C VAL A 112 -2.66 -10.79 26.15
N ALA A 113 -1.70 -10.44 25.30
CA ALA A 113 -0.74 -11.42 24.79
C ALA A 113 0.48 -11.50 25.73
N ASP A 114 0.88 -12.72 26.08
CA ASP A 114 2.07 -12.99 26.90
C ASP A 114 3.36 -12.92 26.09
N THR A 115 3.25 -12.85 24.77
CA THR A 115 4.37 -12.84 23.83
C THR A 115 4.19 -11.73 22.80
N ASN A 116 5.30 -11.33 22.20
CA ASN A 116 5.25 -10.42 21.05
C ASN A 116 4.89 -11.19 19.79
N PHE A 117 3.98 -10.64 19.02
CA PHE A 117 3.69 -11.10 17.66
C PHE A 117 4.62 -10.44 16.64
N TYR A 118 5.12 -11.23 15.71
CA TYR A 118 6.13 -10.78 14.75
C TYR A 118 5.65 -10.93 13.31
N ILE A 119 5.83 -9.88 12.52
CA ILE A 119 5.72 -9.89 11.05
C ILE A 119 7.09 -9.89 10.37
N SER A 120 8.13 -9.58 11.15
CA SER A 120 9.53 -9.54 10.72
C SER A 120 10.35 -10.43 11.64
N ASP A 121 11.47 -10.87 11.13
CA ASP A 121 12.47 -11.58 11.91
C ASP A 121 12.99 -10.67 13.04
N PRO A 122 12.93 -11.09 14.31
CA PRO A 122 13.30 -10.23 15.44
C PRO A 122 14.78 -9.86 15.48
N GLU A 123 15.65 -10.68 14.91
CA GLU A 123 17.10 -10.49 14.93
C GLU A 123 17.57 -9.62 13.78
N THR A 124 17.01 -9.83 12.58
CA THR A 124 17.46 -9.16 11.36
C THR A 124 16.58 -7.98 10.93
N GLY A 125 15.37 -7.88 11.49
CA GLY A 125 14.36 -6.90 11.09
C GLY A 125 13.73 -7.14 9.72
N LYS A 126 14.16 -8.18 8.99
CA LYS A 126 13.64 -8.49 7.66
C LYS A 126 12.21 -9.01 7.74
N ARG A 127 11.36 -8.50 6.86
CA ARG A 127 9.98 -8.95 6.76
C ARG A 127 9.91 -10.44 6.40
N ARG A 128 9.30 -11.24 7.28
CA ARG A 128 9.26 -12.71 7.19
C ARG A 128 7.88 -13.24 6.81
N ILE A 129 6.82 -12.59 7.28
CA ILE A 129 5.44 -13.08 7.17
C ILE A 129 4.97 -13.45 5.75
N ARG A 130 5.63 -12.93 4.71
CA ARG A 130 5.34 -13.27 3.30
C ARG A 130 6.12 -14.46 2.77
N MET A 131 7.12 -14.94 3.51
CA MET A 131 8.10 -15.91 2.99
C MET A 131 8.25 -17.14 3.88
N ALA A 132 7.84 -17.05 5.13
CA ALA A 132 7.98 -18.12 6.12
C ALA A 132 6.95 -17.96 7.23
N GLU A 133 6.78 -19.02 7.98
CA GLU A 133 5.97 -19.10 9.20
C GLU A 133 6.36 -18.02 10.22
N THR A 134 5.36 -17.44 10.86
CA THR A 134 5.48 -16.50 11.97
C THR A 134 4.36 -16.74 12.98
N ASN A 135 4.63 -16.50 14.25
CA ASN A 135 3.62 -16.68 15.30
C ASN A 135 2.37 -15.79 15.11
N LEU A 136 2.51 -14.63 14.48
CA LEU A 136 1.34 -13.82 14.12
C LEU A 136 0.55 -14.45 12.96
N GLY A 137 1.25 -15.06 12.01
CA GLY A 137 0.61 -15.78 10.89
C GLY A 137 -0.22 -16.96 11.40
N ASP A 138 0.36 -17.74 12.31
CA ASP A 138 -0.28 -18.89 12.94
C ASP A 138 -1.51 -18.44 13.76
N PHE A 139 -1.34 -17.43 14.60
CA PHE A 139 -2.44 -16.88 15.41
C PHE A 139 -3.62 -16.39 14.54
N VAL A 140 -3.35 -15.73 13.41
CA VAL A 140 -4.40 -15.28 12.49
C VAL A 140 -5.09 -16.47 11.81
N ALA A 141 -4.33 -17.47 11.38
CA ALA A 141 -4.89 -18.68 10.77
C ALA A 141 -5.74 -19.48 11.76
N ASP A 142 -5.25 -19.66 12.99
CA ASP A 142 -5.99 -20.31 14.08
C ASP A 142 -7.27 -19.55 14.42
N GLY A 143 -7.21 -18.24 14.48
CA GLY A 143 -8.39 -17.40 14.72
C GLY A 143 -9.47 -17.56 13.63
N ILE A 144 -9.08 -17.61 12.36
CA ILE A 144 -9.99 -17.87 11.24
C ILE A 144 -10.57 -19.29 11.38
N TYR A 145 -9.73 -20.28 11.64
CA TYR A 145 -10.14 -21.67 11.81
C TYR A 145 -11.17 -21.83 12.93
N SER A 146 -10.88 -21.27 14.12
CA SER A 146 -11.79 -21.33 15.27
C SER A 146 -13.09 -20.59 15.00
N TYR A 147 -13.04 -19.41 14.38
CA TYR A 147 -14.25 -18.65 14.07
C TYR A 147 -15.22 -19.46 13.21
N PHE A 148 -14.75 -20.04 12.11
CA PHE A 148 -15.61 -20.82 11.23
C PHE A 148 -16.13 -22.10 11.88
N ASN A 149 -15.33 -22.83 12.64
CA ASN A 149 -15.74 -24.08 13.27
C ASN A 149 -16.60 -23.87 14.51
N GLU A 150 -16.29 -22.89 15.35
CA GLU A 150 -16.90 -22.72 16.67
C GLU A 150 -18.03 -21.70 16.69
N VAL A 151 -17.90 -20.60 15.92
CA VAL A 151 -18.90 -19.52 15.90
C VAL A 151 -19.89 -19.72 14.78
N GLU A 152 -19.40 -19.84 13.55
CA GLU A 152 -20.26 -20.04 12.37
C GLU A 152 -20.77 -21.48 12.24
N GLN A 153 -20.17 -22.42 12.95
CA GLN A 153 -20.49 -23.86 12.90
C GLN A 153 -20.40 -24.45 11.49
N LEU A 154 -19.51 -23.90 10.68
CA LEU A 154 -19.17 -24.39 9.34
C LEU A 154 -17.93 -25.28 9.46
N HIS A 155 -18.00 -26.49 8.88
CA HIS A 155 -16.86 -27.38 8.90
C HIS A 155 -15.71 -26.83 8.03
N CYS A 156 -14.60 -26.53 8.68
CA CYS A 156 -13.38 -26.00 8.07
C CYS A 156 -12.21 -26.89 8.47
N ASP A 157 -11.54 -27.52 7.48
CA ASP A 157 -10.38 -28.38 7.75
C ASP A 157 -9.07 -27.59 7.75
N ILE A 158 -8.99 -26.49 7.00
CA ILE A 158 -7.78 -25.69 6.83
C ILE A 158 -8.15 -24.22 6.75
N ALA A 159 -7.41 -23.36 7.44
CA ALA A 159 -7.48 -21.92 7.30
C ALA A 159 -6.15 -21.38 6.73
N ILE A 160 -6.24 -20.50 5.73
CA ILE A 160 -5.07 -19.90 5.08
C ILE A 160 -5.29 -18.39 4.98
N MET A 161 -4.28 -17.64 5.40
CA MET A 161 -4.22 -16.19 5.19
C MET A 161 -2.95 -15.80 4.47
N ASN A 162 -3.06 -14.98 3.41
CA ASN A 162 -1.87 -14.47 2.75
C ASN A 162 -1.11 -13.48 3.65
N GLY A 163 0.19 -13.66 3.80
CA GLY A 163 1.03 -12.81 4.66
C GLY A 163 1.04 -11.32 4.29
N GLY A 164 0.60 -10.96 3.07
CA GLY A 164 0.41 -9.57 2.66
C GLY A 164 -0.78 -8.87 3.30
N GLY A 165 -1.78 -9.62 3.75
CA GLY A 165 -2.95 -9.12 4.47
C GLY A 165 -2.73 -8.92 5.96
N ILE A 166 -1.66 -9.48 6.52
CA ILE A 166 -1.30 -9.35 7.93
C ILE A 166 -0.35 -8.16 8.10
N ARG A 167 -0.78 -7.15 8.87
CA ARG A 167 -0.04 -5.88 9.04
C ARG A 167 -0.01 -5.44 10.49
#